data_c80efe4df46e1131f888f42801a94655
#
_entry.id   c80efe4df46e1131f888f42801a94655
#
_cell.length_a   1.000
_cell.length_b   1.000
_cell.length_c   1.000
_cell.angle_alpha   90.00
_cell.angle_beta   90.00
_cell.angle_gamma   90.00
#
_symmetry.space_group_name_H-M   'P 1'
#
loop_
_entity.id
_entity.type
_entity.pdbx_description
1 polymer ?
#
loop_
_entity_poly.entity_id
_entity_poly.type
_entity_poly.pdbx_seq_one_letter_code
_entity_poly.pdbx_strand_id
1 'polypeptide(L)'
;MNKSLQNPLLVLQTKSKEGWSGCVEVVEPKDPSVVWQIYLLQGKIQYINTTSGQQVRLNYLWQQFKVGSSCPQLKDAKHKISEYNQLCHWLIDKQLEKDKIKKLLFMFIREGFINVASIKQTHVDLKPAKRIKKSLISFELKKLISNEYIRTQVKAWKQARKYCYSTVSRLYLDRENALKFYKIWKELYTKDEIKPLADSQKLSSFVSLFVARSTLYEIATKAKVDTHFLIEHLQSSIEEKILELLPFAEVSTERRFEEDTNNTSNNSDIRATDNTNASDTTPSLIVCIDDSKTVQKQVKMTLQAAGYQVLGILDPTLALKELSQHKPSVIFMDINMPNINGYDLCALLKKSQKFKDVPIVMLTGRDGMIDRVRAKIAGANDYLTKPCDPNKLIGMAKILEKPVVTAR
;
A
#
# COMPACT_ATOMS: atom_id res chain seq x y z
N MET A 1 0.94 38.72 7.73
CA MET A 1 0.98 39.15 6.32
C MET A 1 0.35 38.04 5.47
N ASN A 2 -0.83 38.30 4.90
CA ASN A 2 -1.45 37.36 3.95
C ASN A 2 -0.58 37.29 2.69
N LYS A 3 0.22 36.23 2.56
CA LYS A 3 0.97 35.99 1.31
C LYS A 3 -0.03 35.67 0.22
N SER A 4 -0.05 36.46 -0.85
CA SER A 4 -0.91 36.24 -2.03
C SER A 4 -0.55 34.91 -2.71
N LEU A 5 -1.56 34.20 -3.19
CA LEU A 5 -1.36 33.01 -4.01
C LEU A 5 -0.72 33.40 -5.35
N GLN A 6 0.29 32.65 -5.78
CA GLN A 6 1.05 32.91 -7.01
C GLN A 6 1.05 31.67 -7.92
N ASN A 7 1.24 31.91 -9.21
CA ASN A 7 1.48 30.82 -10.15
C ASN A 7 2.97 30.45 -10.13
N PRO A 8 3.34 29.23 -9.72
CA PRO A 8 4.74 28.84 -9.59
C PRO A 8 5.53 28.93 -10.88
N LEU A 9 4.91 28.59 -12.01
CA LEU A 9 5.58 28.63 -13.31
C LEU A 9 5.94 30.08 -13.72
N LEU A 10 5.05 31.04 -13.46
CA LEU A 10 5.33 32.46 -13.72
C LEU A 10 6.45 32.97 -12.82
N VAL A 11 6.45 32.62 -11.55
CA VAL A 11 7.54 32.97 -10.62
C VAL A 11 8.88 32.43 -11.12
N LEU A 12 8.92 31.15 -11.52
CA LEU A 12 10.14 30.52 -12.06
C LEU A 12 10.60 31.20 -13.33
N GLN A 13 9.69 31.58 -14.24
CA GLN A 13 10.02 32.33 -15.48
C GLN A 13 10.63 33.70 -15.18
N THR A 14 10.05 34.44 -14.23
CA THR A 14 10.58 35.73 -13.81
C THR A 14 11.98 35.59 -13.20
N LYS A 15 12.15 34.69 -12.24
CA LYS A 15 13.45 34.47 -11.57
C LYS A 15 14.52 33.92 -12.50
N SER A 16 14.12 33.10 -13.49
CA SER A 16 15.05 32.64 -14.53
C SER A 16 15.53 33.79 -15.43
N LYS A 17 14.63 34.71 -15.86
CA LYS A 17 14.99 35.88 -16.67
C LYS A 17 15.88 36.88 -15.92
N GLU A 18 15.63 37.05 -14.61
CA GLU A 18 16.43 37.92 -13.74
C GLU A 18 17.84 37.33 -13.43
N GLY A 19 18.15 36.11 -13.84
CA GLY A 19 19.40 35.46 -13.47
C GLY A 19 19.53 35.18 -11.96
N TRP A 20 18.40 35.07 -11.25
CA TRP A 20 18.35 34.94 -9.80
C TRP A 20 18.94 33.60 -9.31
N SER A 21 19.53 33.63 -8.10
CA SER A 21 20.08 32.46 -7.45
C SER A 21 19.45 32.25 -6.06
N GLY A 22 18.93 31.05 -5.81
CA GLY A 22 18.27 30.73 -4.56
C GLY A 22 17.41 29.48 -4.64
N CYS A 23 16.56 29.28 -3.65
CA CYS A 23 15.57 28.21 -3.59
C CYS A 23 14.17 28.82 -3.70
N VAL A 24 13.38 28.38 -4.68
CA VAL A 24 11.95 28.68 -4.79
C VAL A 24 11.21 27.53 -4.11
N GLU A 25 10.51 27.83 -3.02
CA GLU A 25 9.66 26.86 -2.31
C GLU A 25 8.21 27.03 -2.75
N VAL A 26 7.61 25.94 -3.18
CA VAL A 26 6.23 25.87 -3.68
C VAL A 26 5.44 24.89 -2.82
N VAL A 27 4.47 25.41 -2.09
CA VAL A 27 3.63 24.59 -1.20
C VAL A 27 2.57 23.86 -2.03
N GLU A 28 2.34 22.58 -1.73
CA GLU A 28 1.27 21.83 -2.40
C GLU A 28 -0.11 22.34 -1.92
N PRO A 29 -1.01 22.80 -2.82
CA PRO A 29 -2.22 23.52 -2.42
C PRO A 29 -3.17 22.78 -1.50
N LYS A 30 -3.28 21.46 -1.68
CA LYS A 30 -4.19 20.59 -0.92
C LYS A 30 -3.49 19.73 0.12
N ASP A 31 -2.16 19.81 0.18
CA ASP A 31 -1.33 19.08 1.16
C ASP A 31 -0.13 19.96 1.59
N PRO A 32 -0.32 20.92 2.51
CA PRO A 32 0.75 21.81 2.94
C PRO A 32 1.96 21.13 3.58
N SER A 33 1.86 19.85 3.94
CA SER A 33 3.00 19.05 4.41
C SER A 33 4.02 18.76 3.31
N VAL A 34 3.65 18.96 2.05
CA VAL A 34 4.48 18.75 0.87
C VAL A 34 4.91 20.09 0.30
N VAL A 35 6.21 20.35 0.30
CA VAL A 35 6.80 21.56 -0.29
C VAL A 35 7.82 21.15 -1.34
N TRP A 36 7.64 21.66 -2.57
CA TRP A 36 8.60 21.50 -3.65
C TRP A 36 9.69 22.56 -3.54
N GLN A 37 10.94 22.17 -3.63
CA GLN A 37 12.12 23.04 -3.54
C GLN A 37 12.86 23.06 -4.87
N ILE A 38 12.83 24.20 -5.56
CA ILE A 38 13.48 24.41 -6.86
C ILE A 38 14.72 25.27 -6.66
N TYR A 39 15.88 24.68 -6.86
CA TYR A 39 17.17 25.37 -6.72
C TYR A 39 17.58 25.99 -8.05
N LEU A 40 17.77 27.31 -8.05
CA LEU A 40 18.22 28.09 -9.20
C LEU A 40 19.63 28.65 -8.94
N LEU A 41 20.48 28.60 -9.96
CA LEU A 41 21.78 29.29 -10.00
C LEU A 41 21.89 30.06 -11.30
N GLN A 42 22.04 31.38 -11.19
CA GLN A 42 22.05 32.28 -12.37
C GLN A 42 20.86 32.04 -13.32
N GLY A 43 19.66 31.90 -12.75
CA GLY A 43 18.42 31.63 -13.49
C GLY A 43 18.26 30.22 -14.06
N LYS A 44 19.24 29.33 -13.89
CA LYS A 44 19.18 27.94 -14.39
C LYS A 44 18.81 26.98 -13.27
N ILE A 45 17.93 26.02 -13.55
CA ILE A 45 17.55 24.98 -12.61
C ILE A 45 18.71 24.02 -12.39
N GLN A 46 19.06 23.83 -11.14
CA GLN A 46 20.11 22.91 -10.70
C GLN A 46 19.53 21.58 -10.23
N TYR A 47 18.44 21.62 -9.47
CA TYR A 47 17.76 20.47 -8.90
C TYR A 47 16.36 20.83 -8.44
N ILE A 48 15.46 19.84 -8.42
CA ILE A 48 14.12 19.96 -7.86
C ILE A 48 13.91 18.82 -6.87
N ASN A 49 13.55 19.18 -5.66
CA ASN A 49 13.35 18.28 -4.54
C ASN A 49 11.94 18.46 -3.94
N THR A 50 11.55 17.55 -3.04
CA THR A 50 10.37 17.70 -2.17
C THR A 50 10.78 17.50 -0.72
N THR A 51 10.11 18.18 0.22
CA THR A 51 10.39 18.02 1.65
C THR A 51 9.83 16.70 2.21
N SER A 52 8.89 16.08 1.53
CA SER A 52 8.19 14.88 1.97
C SER A 52 8.26 13.79 0.90
N GLY A 53 8.36 12.53 1.32
CA GLY A 53 8.35 11.38 0.42
C GLY A 53 9.59 11.24 -0.48
N GLN A 54 10.73 11.77 -0.06
CA GLN A 54 11.99 11.74 -0.83
C GLN A 54 12.40 10.33 -1.22
N GLN A 55 12.40 9.40 -0.29
CA GLN A 55 12.80 8.00 -0.56
C GLN A 55 11.82 7.29 -1.50
N VAL A 56 10.53 7.50 -1.35
CA VAL A 56 9.54 6.86 -2.24
C VAL A 56 9.61 7.42 -3.66
N ARG A 57 9.87 8.72 -3.80
CA ARG A 57 10.15 9.38 -5.07
C ARG A 57 11.42 8.83 -5.72
N LEU A 58 12.50 8.70 -4.95
CA LEU A 58 13.75 8.13 -5.42
C LEU A 58 13.57 6.69 -5.90
N ASN A 59 12.88 5.85 -5.14
CA ASN A 59 12.60 4.46 -5.51
C ASN A 59 11.83 4.38 -6.83
N TYR A 60 10.81 5.22 -7.01
CA TYR A 60 10.02 5.28 -8.24
C TYR A 60 10.88 5.68 -9.46
N LEU A 61 11.63 6.78 -9.37
CA LEU A 61 12.46 7.26 -10.47
C LEU A 61 13.62 6.30 -10.77
N TRP A 62 14.17 5.65 -9.74
CA TRP A 62 15.21 4.61 -9.88
C TRP A 62 14.74 3.42 -10.70
N GLN A 63 13.54 2.95 -10.42
CA GLN A 63 12.92 1.86 -11.18
C GLN A 63 12.67 2.26 -12.65
N GLN A 64 12.18 3.47 -12.89
CA GLN A 64 11.95 4.00 -14.23
C GLN A 64 13.25 4.11 -15.05
N PHE A 65 14.36 4.43 -14.39
CA PHE A 65 15.66 4.56 -15.05
C PHE A 65 16.33 3.20 -15.34
N LYS A 66 15.81 2.10 -14.78
CA LYS A 66 16.34 0.75 -14.93
C LYS A 66 17.83 0.65 -14.61
N VAL A 67 18.26 1.30 -13.53
CA VAL A 67 19.64 1.15 -13.01
C VAL A 67 19.79 -0.28 -12.51
N GLY A 68 20.78 -1.00 -13.00
CA GLY A 68 21.03 -2.42 -12.65
C GLY A 68 21.48 -2.66 -11.20
N SER A 69 21.60 -1.61 -10.38
CA SER A 69 22.04 -1.66 -8.98
C SER A 69 20.88 -1.35 -8.04
N SER A 70 21.01 -1.75 -6.75
CA SER A 70 20.04 -1.42 -5.70
C SER A 70 19.88 0.09 -5.53
N CYS A 71 18.63 0.53 -5.27
CA CYS A 71 18.35 1.93 -5.00
C CYS A 71 19.06 2.38 -3.71
N PRO A 72 19.71 3.56 -3.72
CA PRO A 72 20.33 4.08 -2.49
C PRO A 72 19.29 4.41 -1.43
N GLN A 73 19.64 4.17 -0.18
CA GLN A 73 18.84 4.61 0.97
C GLN A 73 19.29 6.01 1.38
N LEU A 74 18.35 6.95 1.40
CA LEU A 74 18.61 8.29 1.89
C LEU A 74 18.71 8.25 3.42
N LYS A 75 19.74 8.85 3.98
CA LYS A 75 19.85 9.03 5.43
C LYS A 75 18.88 10.12 5.88
N ASP A 76 18.22 9.91 7.02
CA ASP A 76 17.26 10.85 7.58
C ASP A 76 17.77 12.30 7.61
N ALA A 77 16.82 13.24 7.50
CA ALA A 77 17.06 14.69 7.42
C ALA A 77 17.79 15.31 8.62
N LYS A 78 18.09 14.55 9.68
CA LYS A 78 18.99 14.94 10.79
C LYS A 78 20.42 15.18 10.32
N HIS A 79 20.82 14.66 9.15
CA HIS A 79 22.10 14.92 8.54
C HIS A 79 21.98 16.18 7.66
N LYS A 80 22.84 17.16 7.89
CA LYS A 80 22.92 18.46 7.17
C LYS A 80 23.18 18.35 5.65
N ILE A 81 23.18 17.15 5.09
CA ILE A 81 23.46 16.87 3.68
C ILE A 81 22.12 16.73 2.95
N SER A 82 21.86 17.59 1.95
CA SER A 82 20.63 17.52 1.14
C SER A 82 20.55 16.20 0.36
N GLU A 83 19.32 15.74 0.05
CA GLU A 83 19.04 14.58 -0.80
C GLU A 83 19.88 14.57 -2.07
N TYR A 84 19.99 15.72 -2.75
CA TYR A 84 20.80 15.89 -3.97
C TYR A 84 22.26 15.51 -3.74
N ASN A 85 22.88 15.99 -2.66
CA ASN A 85 24.27 15.70 -2.36
C ASN A 85 24.48 14.23 -2.00
N GLN A 86 23.56 13.63 -1.23
CA GLN A 86 23.62 12.20 -0.90
C GLN A 86 23.54 11.34 -2.17
N LEU A 87 22.63 11.68 -3.08
CA LEU A 87 22.48 10.99 -4.36
C LEU A 87 23.73 11.17 -5.23
N CYS A 88 24.27 12.39 -5.35
CA CYS A 88 25.47 12.65 -6.14
C CYS A 88 26.69 11.90 -5.59
N HIS A 89 26.92 11.90 -4.27
CA HIS A 89 28.02 11.14 -3.65
C HIS A 89 27.88 9.65 -3.95
N TRP A 90 26.68 9.09 -3.77
CA TRP A 90 26.46 7.69 -4.04
C TRP A 90 26.70 7.31 -5.52
N LEU A 91 26.24 8.17 -6.47
CA LEU A 91 26.42 7.94 -7.91
C LEU A 91 27.90 7.98 -8.31
N ILE A 92 28.68 8.87 -7.70
CA ILE A 92 30.13 8.98 -7.91
C ILE A 92 30.87 7.78 -7.31
N ASP A 93 30.53 7.40 -6.09
CA ASP A 93 31.16 6.26 -5.39
C ASP A 93 30.92 4.93 -6.13
N LYS A 94 29.78 4.78 -6.79
CA LYS A 94 29.47 3.62 -7.63
C LYS A 94 30.07 3.68 -9.04
N GLN A 95 30.88 4.71 -9.34
CA GLN A 95 31.59 4.90 -10.62
C GLN A 95 30.66 4.82 -11.85
N LEU A 96 29.43 5.30 -11.71
CA LEU A 96 28.49 5.37 -12.84
C LEU A 96 29.01 6.35 -13.89
N GLU A 97 28.80 6.02 -15.16
CA GLU A 97 29.16 6.88 -16.29
C GLU A 97 28.49 8.25 -16.16
N LYS A 98 29.25 9.32 -16.45
CA LYS A 98 28.78 10.72 -16.32
C LYS A 98 27.47 10.97 -17.05
N ASP A 99 27.25 10.36 -18.21
CA ASP A 99 26.03 10.56 -19.00
C ASP A 99 24.82 9.83 -18.38
N LYS A 100 25.01 8.69 -17.75
CA LYS A 100 23.96 8.03 -16.96
C LYS A 100 23.59 8.88 -15.75
N ILE A 101 24.56 9.46 -15.06
CA ILE A 101 24.33 10.37 -13.93
C ILE A 101 23.49 11.58 -14.41
N LYS A 102 23.89 12.22 -15.52
CA LYS A 102 23.15 13.36 -16.07
C LYS A 102 21.70 13.01 -16.44
N LYS A 103 21.49 11.86 -17.09
CA LYS A 103 20.15 11.37 -17.45
C LYS A 103 19.28 11.15 -16.22
N LEU A 104 19.81 10.51 -15.17
CA LEU A 104 19.08 10.29 -13.93
C LEU A 104 18.71 11.61 -13.24
N LEU A 105 19.67 12.51 -13.06
CA LEU A 105 19.44 13.82 -12.44
C LEU A 105 18.44 14.65 -13.27
N PHE A 106 18.46 14.54 -14.61
CA PHE A 106 17.46 15.17 -15.48
C PHE A 106 16.05 14.61 -15.23
N MET A 107 15.91 13.32 -14.97
CA MET A 107 14.59 12.72 -14.63
C MET A 107 14.03 13.34 -13.34
N PHE A 108 14.85 13.57 -12.31
CA PHE A 108 14.41 14.27 -11.10
C PHE A 108 13.94 15.70 -11.39
N ILE A 109 14.69 16.44 -12.22
CA ILE A 109 14.31 17.80 -12.61
C ILE A 109 13.01 17.78 -13.42
N ARG A 110 12.91 16.89 -14.41
CA ARG A 110 11.74 16.78 -15.30
C ARG A 110 10.48 16.43 -14.51
N GLU A 111 10.55 15.42 -13.66
CA GLU A 111 9.42 14.96 -12.87
C GLU A 111 8.97 16.04 -11.88
N GLY A 112 9.89 16.61 -11.09
CA GLY A 112 9.58 17.69 -10.17
C GLY A 112 9.05 18.94 -10.88
N PHE A 113 9.59 19.28 -12.06
CA PHE A 113 9.08 20.39 -12.87
C PHE A 113 7.65 20.16 -13.36
N ILE A 114 7.31 18.94 -13.79
CA ILE A 114 5.94 18.57 -14.20
C ILE A 114 4.97 18.78 -13.03
N ASN A 115 5.32 18.32 -11.83
CA ASN A 115 4.52 18.51 -10.64
C ASN A 115 4.30 20.00 -10.33
N VAL A 116 5.37 20.79 -10.26
CA VAL A 116 5.32 22.22 -9.93
C VAL A 116 4.58 23.04 -11.00
N ALA A 117 4.87 22.82 -12.28
CA ALA A 117 4.25 23.53 -13.40
C ALA A 117 2.77 23.19 -13.60
N SER A 118 2.30 22.07 -13.05
CA SER A 118 0.89 21.70 -13.06
C SER A 118 0.06 22.41 -11.98
N ILE A 119 0.69 23.05 -10.99
CA ILE A 119 0.01 23.84 -9.96
C ILE A 119 -0.44 25.17 -10.54
N LYS A 120 -1.74 25.51 -10.38
CA LYS A 120 -2.32 26.74 -10.93
C LYS A 120 -1.97 27.94 -10.06
N GLN A 121 -2.19 27.86 -8.77
CA GLN A 121 -1.92 28.91 -7.77
C GLN A 121 -1.63 28.27 -6.41
N THR A 122 -0.63 28.81 -5.69
CA THR A 122 -0.28 28.38 -4.34
C THR A 122 0.61 29.41 -3.63
N HIS A 123 0.98 29.14 -2.40
CA HIS A 123 2.00 29.92 -1.69
C HIS A 123 3.39 29.59 -2.23
N VAL A 124 4.12 30.62 -2.63
CA VAL A 124 5.50 30.54 -3.13
C VAL A 124 6.40 31.40 -2.26
N ASP A 125 7.44 30.79 -1.72
CA ASP A 125 8.47 31.47 -0.94
C ASP A 125 9.80 31.50 -1.68
N LEU A 126 10.48 32.65 -1.64
CA LEU A 126 11.78 32.86 -2.25
C LEU A 126 12.84 32.94 -1.16
N LYS A 127 13.78 32.00 -1.16
CA LYS A 127 14.92 31.97 -0.24
C LYS A 127 16.21 32.28 -1.01
N PRO A 128 16.71 33.53 -1.00
CA PRO A 128 17.96 33.86 -1.66
C PRO A 128 19.10 33.06 -1.05
N ALA A 129 19.97 32.51 -1.88
CA ALA A 129 21.13 31.78 -1.41
C ALA A 129 22.42 32.54 -1.78
N LYS A 130 23.20 32.89 -0.77
CA LYS A 130 24.53 33.52 -0.97
C LYS A 130 25.55 32.57 -1.64
N ARG A 131 25.39 31.26 -1.50
CA ARG A 131 26.23 30.23 -2.11
C ARG A 131 25.40 28.97 -2.40
N ILE A 132 25.02 28.76 -3.67
CA ILE A 132 24.56 27.47 -4.18
C ILE A 132 25.79 26.81 -4.80
N LYS A 133 26.16 25.62 -4.34
CA LYS A 133 27.18 24.81 -5.01
C LYS A 133 26.69 24.45 -6.41
N LYS A 134 27.52 24.66 -7.42
CA LYS A 134 27.22 24.26 -8.80
C LYS A 134 26.93 22.75 -8.81
N SER A 135 25.77 22.37 -9.33
CA SER A 135 25.39 20.98 -9.48
C SER A 135 26.11 20.33 -10.67
N LEU A 136 26.06 18.99 -10.74
CA LEU A 136 26.61 18.22 -11.86
C LEU A 136 25.88 18.54 -13.18
N ILE A 137 24.67 19.06 -13.10
CA ILE A 137 23.84 19.45 -14.24
C ILE A 137 23.19 20.81 -13.99
N SER A 138 22.86 21.49 -15.07
CA SER A 138 22.20 22.81 -15.05
C SER A 138 21.28 22.92 -16.27
N PHE A 139 20.02 23.25 -16.05
CA PHE A 139 19.01 23.31 -17.12
C PHE A 139 18.39 24.70 -17.25
N GLU A 140 18.29 25.16 -18.48
CA GLU A 140 17.54 26.38 -18.84
C GLU A 140 16.05 26.09 -18.77
N LEU A 141 15.32 26.90 -18.01
CA LEU A 141 13.87 26.76 -17.87
C LEU A 141 13.15 26.77 -19.22
N LYS A 142 13.63 27.61 -20.18
CA LYS A 142 13.07 27.68 -21.53
C LYS A 142 13.05 26.32 -22.23
N LYS A 143 14.11 25.52 -22.09
CA LYS A 143 14.20 24.16 -22.68
C LYS A 143 13.20 23.18 -22.08
N LEU A 144 12.90 23.29 -20.77
CA LEU A 144 11.87 22.48 -20.14
C LEU A 144 10.47 22.87 -20.62
N ILE A 145 10.20 24.16 -20.71
CA ILE A 145 8.88 24.67 -21.16
C ILE A 145 8.62 24.36 -22.64
N SER A 146 9.64 24.44 -23.52
CA SER A 146 9.48 24.16 -24.94
C SER A 146 9.41 22.66 -25.28
N ASN A 147 9.78 21.76 -24.37
CA ASN A 147 9.77 20.33 -24.60
C ASN A 147 8.32 19.81 -24.70
N GLU A 148 7.97 19.18 -25.80
CA GLU A 148 6.62 18.73 -26.12
C GLU A 148 6.13 17.66 -25.13
N TYR A 149 6.97 16.68 -24.81
CA TYR A 149 6.64 15.66 -23.81
C TYR A 149 6.32 16.28 -22.45
N ILE A 150 7.15 17.23 -21.97
CA ILE A 150 6.92 17.90 -20.68
C ILE A 150 5.62 18.69 -20.70
N ARG A 151 5.32 19.41 -21.77
CA ARG A 151 4.05 20.15 -21.92
C ARG A 151 2.84 19.24 -21.88
N THR A 152 2.90 18.12 -22.57
CA THR A 152 1.82 17.10 -22.54
C THR A 152 1.61 16.57 -21.13
N GLN A 153 2.68 16.20 -20.44
CA GLN A 153 2.60 15.73 -19.06
C GLN A 153 2.08 16.79 -18.08
N VAL A 154 2.51 18.04 -18.21
CA VAL A 154 1.99 19.15 -17.40
C VAL A 154 0.48 19.34 -17.60
N LYS A 155 0.00 19.26 -18.87
CA LYS A 155 -1.44 19.33 -19.18
C LYS A 155 -2.21 18.17 -18.54
N ALA A 156 -1.70 16.96 -18.66
CA ALA A 156 -2.28 15.75 -18.08
C ALA A 156 -2.35 15.84 -16.55
N TRP A 157 -1.25 16.24 -15.88
CA TRP A 157 -1.24 16.46 -14.44
C TRP A 157 -2.16 17.57 -13.95
N LYS A 158 -2.37 18.64 -14.73
CA LYS A 158 -3.39 19.67 -14.41
C LYS A 158 -4.79 19.07 -14.31
N GLN A 159 -5.11 18.11 -15.16
CA GLN A 159 -6.39 17.39 -15.11
C GLN A 159 -6.43 16.41 -13.92
N ALA A 160 -5.36 15.63 -13.74
CA ALA A 160 -5.24 14.63 -12.68
C ALA A 160 -5.34 15.23 -11.26
N ARG A 161 -4.97 16.52 -11.07
CA ARG A 161 -5.08 17.24 -9.78
C ARG A 161 -6.50 17.39 -9.23
N LYS A 162 -7.51 17.02 -9.98
CA LYS A 162 -8.87 16.85 -9.45
C LYS A 162 -8.95 15.64 -8.53
N TYR A 163 -8.18 14.59 -8.84
CA TYR A 163 -8.22 13.26 -8.24
C TYR A 163 -6.97 12.92 -7.42
N CYS A 164 -6.03 13.83 -7.32
CA CYS A 164 -4.78 13.63 -6.60
C CYS A 164 -4.20 14.97 -6.19
N TYR A 165 -3.73 15.11 -4.95
CA TYR A 165 -3.12 16.35 -4.48
C TYR A 165 -1.70 16.49 -5.05
N SER A 166 -0.92 15.41 -4.96
CA SER A 166 0.46 15.32 -5.45
C SER A 166 0.83 13.85 -5.69
N THR A 167 2.00 13.62 -6.26
CA THR A 167 2.55 12.26 -6.43
C THR A 167 2.93 11.56 -5.12
N VAL A 168 3.03 12.30 -4.02
CA VAL A 168 3.21 11.75 -2.66
C VAL A 168 1.90 11.62 -1.88
N SER A 169 0.75 12.01 -2.45
CA SER A 169 -0.56 11.78 -1.82
C SER A 169 -0.75 10.30 -1.53
N ARG A 170 -1.41 10.02 -0.42
CA ARG A 170 -1.76 8.66 -0.04
C ARG A 170 -3.17 8.33 -0.52
N LEU A 171 -3.35 7.09 -0.91
CA LEU A 171 -4.63 6.55 -1.33
C LEU A 171 -5.07 5.52 -0.31
N TYR A 172 -6.26 5.70 0.21
CA TYR A 172 -6.84 4.81 1.21
C TYR A 172 -8.08 4.11 0.65
N LEU A 173 -8.15 2.83 0.92
CA LEU A 173 -9.27 1.96 0.60
C LEU A 173 -9.82 1.38 1.90
N ASP A 174 -11.06 1.72 2.21
CA ASP A 174 -11.73 1.11 3.34
C ASP A 174 -11.99 -0.39 3.09
N ARG A 175 -11.96 -1.17 4.16
CA ARG A 175 -12.16 -2.63 4.12
C ARG A 175 -13.50 -3.02 3.52
N GLU A 176 -14.55 -2.24 3.76
CA GLU A 176 -15.88 -2.49 3.22
C GLU A 176 -15.93 -2.34 1.70
N ASN A 177 -15.18 -1.38 1.17
CA ASN A 177 -15.06 -1.11 -0.26
C ASN A 177 -14.04 -2.00 -0.98
N ALA A 178 -13.21 -2.76 -0.26
CA ALA A 178 -12.11 -3.54 -0.85
C ALA A 178 -12.59 -4.57 -1.90
N LEU A 179 -13.74 -5.21 -1.67
CA LEU A 179 -14.33 -6.16 -2.63
C LEU A 179 -14.88 -5.47 -3.87
N LYS A 180 -15.49 -4.28 -3.71
CA LYS A 180 -16.01 -3.48 -4.83
C LYS A 180 -14.85 -3.01 -5.71
N PHE A 181 -13.81 -2.48 -5.09
CA PHE A 181 -12.58 -2.05 -5.76
C PHE A 181 -11.89 -3.19 -6.50
N TYR A 182 -11.74 -4.35 -5.86
CA TYR A 182 -11.18 -5.54 -6.48
C TYR A 182 -11.94 -5.97 -7.74
N LYS A 183 -13.29 -5.97 -7.71
CA LYS A 183 -14.11 -6.33 -8.86
C LYS A 183 -13.92 -5.36 -10.02
N ILE A 184 -13.95 -4.04 -9.77
CA ILE A 184 -13.71 -3.00 -10.78
C ILE A 184 -12.35 -3.21 -11.45
N TRP A 185 -11.30 -3.39 -10.65
CA TRP A 185 -9.94 -3.58 -11.17
C TRP A 185 -9.77 -4.91 -11.89
N LYS A 186 -10.44 -5.97 -11.47
CA LYS A 186 -10.45 -7.25 -12.16
C LYS A 186 -11.08 -7.14 -13.55
N GLU A 187 -12.15 -6.37 -13.71
CA GLU A 187 -12.80 -6.13 -15.01
C GLU A 187 -11.92 -5.29 -15.95
N LEU A 188 -11.33 -4.20 -15.44
CA LEU A 188 -10.36 -3.39 -16.20
C LEU A 188 -9.16 -4.22 -16.64
N TYR A 189 -8.78 -5.17 -15.83
CA TYR A 189 -7.67 -6.09 -16.03
C TYR A 189 -7.89 -7.09 -17.17
N THR A 190 -9.10 -7.64 -17.28
CA THR A 190 -9.46 -8.58 -18.35
C THR A 190 -9.48 -7.93 -19.75
N LYS A 191 -9.51 -6.59 -19.83
CA LYS A 191 -9.49 -5.81 -21.07
C LYS A 191 -8.08 -5.54 -21.64
N ASP A 192 -7.06 -6.28 -21.23
CA ASP A 192 -5.66 -6.18 -21.70
C ASP A 192 -4.93 -4.84 -21.44
N GLU A 193 -5.57 -3.90 -20.78
CA GLU A 193 -5.00 -2.55 -20.56
C GLU A 193 -3.90 -2.55 -19.49
N ILE A 194 -3.86 -3.54 -18.58
CA ILE A 194 -2.92 -3.59 -17.43
C ILE A 194 -2.25 -4.97 -17.32
N LYS A 195 -1.49 -5.39 -18.33
CA LYS A 195 -0.77 -6.69 -18.37
C LYS A 195 0.14 -7.02 -17.18
N PRO A 196 0.79 -6.06 -16.47
CA PRO A 196 1.69 -6.41 -15.36
C PRO A 196 1.03 -7.03 -14.13
N LEU A 197 -0.30 -6.94 -14.01
CA LEU A 197 -1.05 -7.42 -12.84
C LEU A 197 -1.82 -8.74 -13.11
N ALA A 198 -1.50 -9.51 -14.18
CA ALA A 198 -2.24 -10.67 -14.72
C ALA A 198 -2.51 -11.85 -13.79
N ASP A 199 -2.06 -11.81 -12.58
CA ASP A 199 -2.20 -12.87 -11.59
C ASP A 199 -3.11 -12.42 -10.45
N SER A 200 -4.06 -13.23 -10.02
CA SER A 200 -4.97 -12.92 -8.90
C SER A 200 -4.22 -12.60 -7.61
N GLN A 201 -3.07 -13.23 -7.38
CA GLN A 201 -2.19 -12.89 -6.25
C GLN A 201 -1.57 -11.49 -6.40
N LYS A 202 -1.21 -11.09 -7.61
CA LYS A 202 -0.68 -9.75 -7.89
C LYS A 202 -1.76 -8.69 -7.72
N LEU A 203 -3.00 -8.97 -8.15
CA LEU A 203 -4.12 -8.04 -7.99
C LEU A 203 -4.48 -7.85 -6.51
N SER A 204 -4.56 -8.91 -5.71
CA SER A 204 -4.81 -8.79 -4.27
C SER A 204 -3.67 -8.07 -3.55
N SER A 205 -2.41 -8.31 -3.94
CA SER A 205 -1.26 -7.55 -3.45
C SER A 205 -1.33 -6.07 -3.83
N PHE A 206 -1.81 -5.75 -5.02
CA PHE A 206 -2.04 -4.39 -5.48
C PHE A 206 -3.12 -3.69 -4.65
N VAL A 207 -4.28 -4.33 -4.46
CA VAL A 207 -5.38 -3.80 -3.63
C VAL A 207 -4.92 -3.52 -2.20
N SER A 208 -4.06 -4.37 -1.64
CA SER A 208 -3.54 -4.20 -0.28
C SER A 208 -2.70 -2.93 -0.07
N LEU A 209 -2.11 -2.37 -1.14
CA LEU A 209 -1.35 -1.12 -1.07
C LEU A 209 -2.25 0.07 -0.69
N PHE A 210 -3.49 0.07 -1.16
CA PHE A 210 -4.46 1.11 -0.84
C PHE A 210 -4.96 1.00 0.59
N VAL A 211 -5.18 -0.20 1.09
CA VAL A 211 -5.53 -0.44 2.50
C VAL A 211 -4.38 -0.01 3.43
N ALA A 212 -3.14 -0.18 2.99
CA ALA A 212 -1.94 0.25 3.70
C ALA A 212 -1.66 1.77 3.59
N ARG A 213 -2.57 2.55 2.98
CA ARG A 213 -2.41 4.01 2.79
C ARG A 213 -1.11 4.37 2.06
N SER A 214 -0.74 3.56 1.06
CA SER A 214 0.48 3.79 0.29
C SER A 214 0.39 5.07 -0.55
N THR A 215 1.54 5.70 -0.78
CA THR A 215 1.63 6.85 -1.68
C THR A 215 1.44 6.45 -3.14
N LEU A 216 1.06 7.41 -3.99
CA LEU A 216 0.94 7.17 -5.42
C LEU A 216 2.26 6.64 -6.04
N TYR A 217 3.41 7.12 -5.58
CA TYR A 217 4.71 6.58 -6.00
C TYR A 217 4.92 5.11 -5.60
N GLU A 218 4.58 4.73 -4.36
CA GLU A 218 4.72 3.33 -3.90
C GLU A 218 3.82 2.40 -4.70
N ILE A 219 2.58 2.81 -4.95
CA ILE A 219 1.63 2.04 -5.75
C ILE A 219 2.13 1.90 -7.19
N ALA A 220 2.54 3.00 -7.83
CA ALA A 220 3.08 3.01 -9.18
C ALA A 220 4.35 2.14 -9.31
N THR A 221 5.24 2.21 -8.30
CA THR A 221 6.45 1.38 -8.22
C THR A 221 6.12 -0.10 -8.16
N LYS A 222 5.20 -0.50 -7.30
CA LYS A 222 4.78 -1.91 -7.15
C LYS A 222 4.03 -2.43 -8.36
N ALA A 223 3.16 -1.61 -8.93
CA ALA A 223 2.42 -1.94 -10.14
C ALA A 223 3.26 -1.89 -11.43
N LYS A 224 4.46 -1.30 -11.37
CA LYS A 224 5.35 -1.06 -12.53
C LYS A 224 4.70 -0.22 -13.64
N VAL A 225 3.90 0.76 -13.25
CA VAL A 225 3.20 1.67 -14.15
C VAL A 225 3.62 3.13 -13.87
N ASP A 226 3.27 4.03 -14.79
CA ASP A 226 3.45 5.45 -14.60
C ASP A 226 2.40 6.02 -13.62
N THR A 227 2.77 7.04 -12.86
CA THR A 227 1.86 7.66 -11.88
C THR A 227 0.66 8.33 -12.52
N HIS A 228 0.82 8.89 -13.72
CA HIS A 228 -0.28 9.51 -14.47
C HIS A 228 -1.28 8.44 -14.94
N PHE A 229 -0.77 7.36 -15.56
CA PHE A 229 -1.57 6.22 -15.95
C PHE A 229 -2.38 5.66 -14.77
N LEU A 230 -1.72 5.52 -13.60
CA LEU A 230 -2.38 5.00 -12.41
C LEU A 230 -3.54 5.90 -11.96
N ILE A 231 -3.34 7.22 -11.87
CA ILE A 231 -4.40 8.14 -11.42
C ILE A 231 -5.56 8.24 -12.40
N GLU A 232 -5.30 8.15 -13.69
CA GLU A 232 -6.33 8.11 -14.73
C GLU A 232 -7.27 6.92 -14.55
N HIS A 233 -6.73 5.73 -14.26
CA HIS A 233 -7.53 4.52 -14.02
C HIS A 233 -8.17 4.47 -12.63
N LEU A 234 -7.69 5.27 -11.67
CA LEU A 234 -8.28 5.37 -10.33
C LEU A 234 -9.39 6.42 -10.25
N GLN A 235 -9.56 7.24 -11.29
CA GLN A 235 -10.48 8.39 -11.31
C GLN A 235 -11.89 7.99 -10.88
N SER A 236 -12.50 6.99 -11.50
CA SER A 236 -13.86 6.54 -11.18
C SER A 236 -13.99 6.07 -9.73
N SER A 237 -13.00 5.34 -9.22
CA SER A 237 -13.00 4.87 -7.83
C SER A 237 -12.90 6.00 -6.82
N ILE A 238 -12.23 7.12 -7.18
CA ILE A 238 -12.14 8.31 -6.33
C ILE A 238 -13.45 9.11 -6.40
N GLU A 239 -14.03 9.29 -7.59
CA GLU A 239 -15.32 9.97 -7.78
C GLU A 239 -16.46 9.26 -7.06
N GLU A 240 -16.49 7.93 -7.09
CA GLU A 240 -17.44 7.09 -6.39
C GLU A 240 -17.17 6.96 -4.88
N LYS A 241 -16.15 7.64 -4.36
CA LYS A 241 -15.73 7.58 -2.95
C LYS A 241 -15.39 6.15 -2.46
N ILE A 242 -14.96 5.29 -3.37
CA ILE A 242 -14.41 3.97 -3.04
C ILE A 242 -12.99 4.12 -2.51
N LEU A 243 -12.24 5.07 -3.09
CA LEU A 243 -10.92 5.48 -2.65
C LEU A 243 -10.96 6.87 -2.05
N GLU A 244 -10.27 7.03 -0.94
CA GLU A 244 -10.07 8.31 -0.26
C GLU A 244 -8.65 8.82 -0.48
N LEU A 245 -8.52 10.14 -0.67
CA LEU A 245 -7.23 10.82 -0.77
C LEU A 245 -6.84 11.37 0.59
N LEU A 246 -5.67 10.97 1.06
CA LEU A 246 -5.12 11.44 2.32
C LEU A 246 -3.84 12.27 2.10
N PRO A 247 -3.62 13.34 2.89
CA PRO A 247 -2.37 14.07 2.95
C PRO A 247 -1.20 13.16 3.36
N PHE A 248 0.01 13.53 2.96
CA PHE A 248 1.21 12.75 3.27
C PHE A 248 1.45 12.61 4.78
N ALA A 249 1.19 13.67 5.57
CA ALA A 249 1.51 13.75 7.00
C ALA A 249 0.52 13.06 7.95
N GLU A 250 -0.72 12.78 7.52
CA GLU A 250 -1.78 12.26 8.43
C GLU A 250 -1.50 10.87 9.02
N VAL A 251 -0.57 10.10 8.44
CA VAL A 251 -0.25 8.73 8.90
C VAL A 251 0.55 8.70 10.20
N SER A 252 1.13 9.82 10.62
CA SER A 252 1.99 9.86 11.81
C SER A 252 1.23 9.94 13.14
N THR A 253 -0.05 10.32 13.12
CA THR A 253 -0.86 10.50 14.32
C THR A 253 -1.57 9.22 14.79
N GLU A 254 -1.98 8.35 13.86
CA GLU A 254 -2.73 7.13 14.22
C GLU A 254 -1.83 5.96 14.66
N ARG A 255 -0.56 5.92 14.27
CA ARG A 255 0.38 4.90 14.78
C ARG A 255 0.65 5.04 16.29
N ARG A 256 0.41 6.21 16.89
CA ARG A 256 0.55 6.41 18.34
C ARG A 256 -0.64 5.86 19.14
N PHE A 257 -1.81 5.71 18.54
CA PHE A 257 -2.99 5.16 19.23
C PHE A 257 -3.05 3.62 19.26
N GLU A 258 -2.34 2.93 18.33
CA GLU A 258 -2.29 1.47 18.32
C GLU A 258 -1.19 0.89 19.25
N GLU A 259 -0.17 1.68 19.63
CA GLU A 259 0.87 1.26 20.58
C GLU A 259 0.48 1.48 22.05
N ASP A 260 -0.43 2.42 22.36
CA ASP A 260 -0.82 2.74 23.76
C ASP A 260 -1.97 1.88 24.31
N THR A 261 -2.60 1.02 23.50
CA THR A 261 -3.67 0.12 23.98
C THR A 261 -3.18 -1.25 24.49
N ASN A 262 -1.86 -1.51 24.47
CA ASN A 262 -1.29 -2.77 24.94
C ASN A 262 -0.78 -2.74 26.40
N ASN A 263 -1.04 -1.67 27.16
CA ASN A 263 -0.59 -1.59 28.55
C ASN A 263 -1.74 -1.22 29.52
N THR A 264 -2.72 -2.09 29.61
CA THR A 264 -3.58 -2.12 30.81
C THR A 264 -4.07 -3.53 31.06
N SER A 265 -3.20 -4.30 31.70
CA SER A 265 -3.59 -5.51 32.42
C SER A 265 -3.95 -5.07 33.84
N ASN A 266 -5.19 -5.21 34.23
CA ASN A 266 -5.49 -5.44 35.66
C ASN A 266 -6.82 -6.13 35.82
N ASN A 267 -6.71 -7.32 36.37
CA ASN A 267 -7.59 -8.01 37.32
C ASN A 267 -9.02 -7.51 37.48
N SER A 268 -9.97 -8.37 37.21
CA SER A 268 -11.11 -8.55 38.11
C SER A 268 -11.67 -9.95 37.98
N ASP A 269 -11.69 -10.62 39.10
CA ASP A 269 -12.36 -11.88 39.40
C ASP A 269 -13.79 -11.91 38.90
N ILE A 270 -14.17 -12.97 38.19
CA ILE A 270 -15.58 -13.35 38.04
C ILE A 270 -15.71 -14.85 38.38
N ARG A 271 -16.46 -15.03 39.43
CA ARG A 271 -16.87 -16.29 40.02
C ARG A 271 -17.56 -17.21 38.99
N ALA A 272 -17.23 -18.49 39.15
CA ALA A 272 -17.97 -19.62 38.58
C ALA A 272 -19.44 -19.60 39.04
N THR A 273 -20.34 -19.73 38.11
CA THR A 273 -21.67 -20.26 38.34
C THR A 273 -21.88 -21.45 37.41
N ASP A 274 -21.85 -22.61 38.03
CA ASP A 274 -22.35 -23.85 37.46
C ASP A 274 -23.80 -23.68 37.02
N ASN A 275 -24.10 -23.99 35.76
CA ASN A 275 -25.41 -24.49 35.38
C ASN A 275 -25.24 -25.55 34.31
N THR A 276 -25.30 -26.78 34.80
CA THR A 276 -25.49 -28.00 34.05
C THR A 276 -26.87 -28.00 33.38
N ASN A 277 -26.88 -27.98 32.05
CA ASN A 277 -27.96 -28.57 31.26
C ASN A 277 -27.30 -29.37 30.12
N ALA A 278 -27.19 -30.66 30.34
CA ALA A 278 -26.81 -31.64 29.32
C ALA A 278 -27.98 -31.76 28.33
N SER A 279 -27.83 -31.16 27.14
CA SER A 279 -28.61 -31.52 25.96
C SER A 279 -27.74 -32.38 25.05
N ASP A 280 -28.25 -33.53 24.66
CA ASP A 280 -27.70 -34.50 23.71
C ASP A 280 -27.43 -33.82 22.35
N THR A 281 -26.27 -33.21 22.19
CA THR A 281 -25.81 -32.65 20.91
C THR A 281 -24.53 -33.35 20.49
N THR A 282 -24.59 -34.07 19.37
CA THR A 282 -23.37 -34.59 18.72
C THR A 282 -22.35 -33.46 18.56
N PRO A 283 -21.08 -33.68 18.98
CA PRO A 283 -20.07 -32.67 18.94
C PRO A 283 -19.90 -32.09 17.51
N SER A 284 -19.86 -30.76 17.37
CA SER A 284 -19.67 -30.11 16.08
C SER A 284 -18.31 -30.47 15.47
N LEU A 285 -18.31 -30.72 14.15
CA LEU A 285 -17.10 -31.08 13.41
C LEU A 285 -16.39 -29.80 12.92
N ILE A 286 -15.14 -29.65 13.34
CA ILE A 286 -14.24 -28.65 12.84
C ILE A 286 -13.19 -29.30 11.93
N VAL A 287 -12.86 -28.67 10.80
CA VAL A 287 -11.81 -29.16 9.90
C VAL A 287 -10.60 -28.23 9.98
N CYS A 288 -9.41 -28.81 10.07
CA CYS A 288 -8.13 -28.09 9.96
C CYS A 288 -7.37 -28.58 8.73
N ILE A 289 -7.10 -27.65 7.78
CA ILE A 289 -6.32 -27.91 6.56
C ILE A 289 -4.97 -27.22 6.71
N ASP A 290 -3.90 -27.99 6.90
CA ASP A 290 -2.56 -27.48 7.17
C ASP A 290 -1.54 -28.58 6.87
N ASP A 291 -0.49 -28.32 6.12
CA ASP A 291 0.53 -29.31 5.77
C ASP A 291 1.49 -29.62 6.93
N SER A 292 1.47 -28.81 7.98
CA SER A 292 2.27 -29.01 9.20
C SER A 292 1.59 -29.93 10.20
N LYS A 293 2.14 -31.14 10.39
CA LYS A 293 1.69 -32.09 11.43
C LYS A 293 1.67 -31.46 12.83
N THR A 294 2.61 -30.57 13.12
CA THR A 294 2.73 -29.90 14.42
C THR A 294 1.56 -28.95 14.65
N VAL A 295 1.23 -28.11 13.66
CA VAL A 295 0.10 -27.19 13.75
C VAL A 295 -1.22 -27.96 13.85
N GLN A 296 -1.40 -28.98 13.03
CA GLN A 296 -2.59 -29.86 13.11
C GLN A 296 -2.76 -30.49 14.48
N LYS A 297 -1.67 -31.04 15.06
CA LYS A 297 -1.70 -31.60 16.40
C LYS A 297 -2.12 -30.58 17.44
N GLN A 298 -1.55 -29.37 17.38
CA GLN A 298 -1.88 -28.27 18.31
C GLN A 298 -3.36 -27.87 18.19
N VAL A 299 -3.86 -27.62 16.97
CA VAL A 299 -5.26 -27.26 16.72
C VAL A 299 -6.20 -28.35 17.19
N LYS A 300 -5.90 -29.61 16.86
CA LYS A 300 -6.70 -30.77 17.23
C LYS A 300 -6.79 -30.91 18.77
N MET A 301 -5.65 -30.89 19.46
CA MET A 301 -5.64 -31.02 20.93
C MET A 301 -6.43 -29.86 21.60
N THR A 302 -6.25 -28.65 21.15
CA THR A 302 -6.92 -27.45 21.71
C THR A 302 -8.44 -27.56 21.54
N LEU A 303 -8.91 -27.86 20.34
CA LEU A 303 -10.34 -27.90 20.04
C LEU A 303 -11.03 -29.14 20.59
N GLN A 304 -10.34 -30.28 20.61
CA GLN A 304 -10.87 -31.50 21.26
C GLN A 304 -11.04 -31.34 22.79
N ALA A 305 -10.09 -30.63 23.44
CA ALA A 305 -10.22 -30.27 24.86
C ALA A 305 -11.42 -29.33 25.12
N ALA A 306 -11.87 -28.59 24.12
CA ALA A 306 -13.06 -27.74 24.18
C ALA A 306 -14.36 -28.44 23.74
N GLY A 307 -14.32 -29.79 23.49
CA GLY A 307 -15.51 -30.57 23.15
C GLY A 307 -15.86 -30.73 21.68
N TYR A 308 -14.97 -30.26 20.76
CA TYR A 308 -15.19 -30.37 19.31
C TYR A 308 -14.65 -31.67 18.73
N GLN A 309 -15.29 -32.19 17.68
CA GLN A 309 -14.66 -33.17 16.78
C GLN A 309 -13.75 -32.45 15.81
N VAL A 310 -12.53 -32.98 15.56
CA VAL A 310 -11.57 -32.31 14.67
C VAL A 310 -11.04 -33.28 13.62
N LEU A 311 -11.28 -32.95 12.35
CA LEU A 311 -10.69 -33.62 11.19
C LEU A 311 -9.49 -32.81 10.70
N GLY A 312 -8.32 -33.41 10.63
CA GLY A 312 -7.11 -32.82 10.06
C GLY A 312 -6.86 -33.30 8.64
N ILE A 313 -6.64 -32.38 7.70
CA ILE A 313 -6.27 -32.66 6.31
C ILE A 313 -4.86 -32.13 6.07
N LEU A 314 -3.90 -33.03 5.87
CA LEU A 314 -2.48 -32.68 5.66
C LEU A 314 -2.16 -32.36 4.20
N ASP A 315 -2.85 -33.00 3.26
CA ASP A 315 -2.68 -32.75 1.84
C ASP A 315 -3.79 -31.84 1.31
N PRO A 316 -3.49 -30.57 1.01
CA PRO A 316 -4.51 -29.63 0.54
C PRO A 316 -5.12 -30.02 -0.81
N THR A 317 -4.46 -30.86 -1.61
CA THR A 317 -5.01 -31.32 -2.89
C THR A 317 -6.18 -32.30 -2.71
N LEU A 318 -6.23 -32.97 -1.58
CA LEU A 318 -7.33 -33.87 -1.19
C LEU A 318 -8.47 -33.17 -0.45
N ALA A 319 -8.30 -31.89 -0.10
CA ALA A 319 -9.24 -31.15 0.74
C ALA A 319 -10.68 -31.19 0.24
N LEU A 320 -10.92 -30.98 -1.06
CA LEU A 320 -12.26 -31.02 -1.65
C LEU A 320 -12.90 -32.41 -1.55
N LYS A 321 -12.12 -33.47 -1.76
CA LYS A 321 -12.57 -34.85 -1.69
C LYS A 321 -12.93 -35.20 -0.24
N GLU A 322 -12.04 -34.94 0.69
CA GLU A 322 -12.25 -35.21 2.13
C GLU A 322 -13.45 -34.40 2.67
N LEU A 323 -13.50 -33.10 2.40
CA LEU A 323 -14.62 -32.26 2.81
C LEU A 323 -15.95 -32.71 2.20
N SER A 324 -15.94 -33.30 0.99
CA SER A 324 -17.19 -33.75 0.37
C SER A 324 -17.94 -34.81 1.15
N GLN A 325 -17.25 -35.53 2.01
CA GLN A 325 -17.82 -36.60 2.88
C GLN A 325 -18.31 -36.08 4.23
N HIS A 326 -18.04 -34.78 4.55
CA HIS A 326 -18.29 -34.22 5.86
C HIS A 326 -19.13 -32.92 5.78
N LYS A 327 -19.71 -32.52 6.92
CA LYS A 327 -20.40 -31.25 7.10
C LYS A 327 -19.73 -30.47 8.23
N PRO A 328 -18.61 -29.77 7.95
CA PRO A 328 -17.92 -29.00 8.98
C PRO A 328 -18.74 -27.78 9.39
N SER A 329 -18.71 -27.46 10.69
CA SER A 329 -19.27 -26.20 11.23
C SER A 329 -18.31 -25.02 11.00
N VAL A 330 -16.97 -25.26 11.06
CA VAL A 330 -15.93 -24.26 10.81
C VAL A 330 -14.73 -24.95 10.14
N ILE A 331 -14.06 -24.26 9.24
CA ILE A 331 -12.79 -24.70 8.61
C ILE A 331 -11.67 -23.74 9.01
N PHE A 332 -10.62 -24.26 9.65
CA PHE A 332 -9.34 -23.57 9.82
C PHE A 332 -8.41 -23.97 8.68
N MET A 333 -7.79 -23.02 7.98
CA MET A 333 -7.03 -23.28 6.77
C MET A 333 -5.71 -22.51 6.77
N ASP A 334 -4.59 -23.21 6.58
CA ASP A 334 -3.30 -22.55 6.36
C ASP A 334 -3.27 -21.81 5.02
N ILE A 335 -2.52 -20.71 4.99
CA ILE A 335 -2.32 -19.91 3.78
C ILE A 335 -1.22 -20.52 2.91
N ASN A 336 -0.10 -20.91 3.52
CA ASN A 336 1.11 -21.31 2.82
C ASN A 336 1.25 -22.83 2.77
N MET A 337 0.55 -23.47 1.85
CA MET A 337 0.61 -24.90 1.65
C MET A 337 1.27 -25.27 0.31
N PRO A 338 1.93 -26.42 0.19
CA PRO A 338 2.46 -26.91 -1.08
C PRO A 338 1.32 -27.20 -2.07
N ASN A 339 1.60 -26.99 -3.35
CA ASN A 339 0.71 -27.26 -4.49
C ASN A 339 -0.53 -26.37 -4.62
N ILE A 340 -1.15 -25.94 -3.53
CA ILE A 340 -2.34 -25.08 -3.54
C ILE A 340 -2.20 -23.98 -2.46
N ASN A 341 -2.43 -22.73 -2.84
CA ASN A 341 -2.45 -21.63 -1.88
C ASN A 341 -3.80 -21.63 -1.12
N GLY A 342 -3.77 -21.41 0.20
CA GLY A 342 -4.98 -21.39 1.03
C GLY A 342 -6.01 -20.36 0.59
N TYR A 343 -5.61 -19.21 0.02
CA TYR A 343 -6.56 -18.25 -0.52
C TYR A 343 -7.33 -18.81 -1.71
N ASP A 344 -6.65 -19.53 -2.61
CA ASP A 344 -7.27 -20.12 -3.79
C ASP A 344 -8.22 -21.24 -3.41
N LEU A 345 -7.84 -22.08 -2.45
CA LEU A 345 -8.68 -23.14 -1.91
C LEU A 345 -9.91 -22.56 -1.19
N CYS A 346 -9.75 -21.50 -0.41
CA CYS A 346 -10.84 -20.76 0.22
C CYS A 346 -11.85 -20.23 -0.82
N ALA A 347 -11.35 -19.55 -1.83
CA ALA A 347 -12.19 -19.01 -2.91
C ALA A 347 -12.94 -20.13 -3.67
N LEU A 348 -12.31 -21.28 -3.86
CA LEU A 348 -12.93 -22.45 -4.49
C LEU A 348 -14.05 -23.04 -3.61
N LEU A 349 -13.80 -23.22 -2.31
CA LEU A 349 -14.81 -23.68 -1.35
C LEU A 349 -16.00 -22.71 -1.28
N LYS A 350 -15.76 -21.41 -1.25
CA LYS A 350 -16.82 -20.38 -1.21
C LYS A 350 -17.65 -20.30 -2.49
N LYS A 351 -17.15 -20.80 -3.63
CA LYS A 351 -17.92 -20.94 -4.87
C LYS A 351 -18.77 -22.22 -4.89
N SER A 352 -18.47 -23.20 -4.06
CA SER A 352 -19.18 -24.46 -3.99
C SER A 352 -20.54 -24.27 -3.25
N GLN A 353 -21.62 -24.79 -3.80
CA GLN A 353 -22.94 -24.79 -3.17
C GLN A 353 -22.92 -25.42 -1.77
N LYS A 354 -22.07 -26.43 -1.56
CA LYS A 354 -21.99 -27.18 -0.30
C LYS A 354 -21.27 -26.40 0.82
N PHE A 355 -20.26 -25.57 0.47
CA PHE A 355 -19.37 -24.94 1.45
C PHE A 355 -19.42 -23.40 1.48
N LYS A 356 -20.22 -22.76 0.60
CA LYS A 356 -20.31 -21.30 0.53
C LYS A 356 -20.66 -20.64 1.86
N ASP A 357 -21.50 -21.31 2.65
CA ASP A 357 -22.00 -20.82 3.94
C ASP A 357 -21.17 -21.31 5.15
N VAL A 358 -20.21 -22.22 4.94
CA VAL A 358 -19.33 -22.71 6.00
C VAL A 358 -18.30 -21.65 6.34
N PRO A 359 -18.18 -21.24 7.62
CA PRO A 359 -17.16 -20.28 8.03
C PRO A 359 -15.76 -20.83 7.81
N ILE A 360 -14.88 -19.99 7.23
CA ILE A 360 -13.46 -20.31 7.02
C ILE A 360 -12.60 -19.29 7.75
N VAL A 361 -11.68 -19.76 8.59
CA VAL A 361 -10.69 -18.97 9.31
C VAL A 361 -9.31 -19.29 8.74
N MET A 362 -8.60 -18.28 8.25
CA MET A 362 -7.26 -18.48 7.70
C MET A 362 -6.23 -18.55 8.82
N LEU A 363 -5.32 -19.52 8.76
CA LEU A 363 -4.14 -19.60 9.62
C LEU A 363 -2.94 -18.98 8.89
N THR A 364 -2.22 -18.05 9.52
CA THR A 364 -1.12 -17.32 8.88
C THR A 364 0.11 -17.26 9.76
N GLY A 365 1.30 -17.45 9.18
CA GLY A 365 2.58 -17.25 9.86
C GLY A 365 2.99 -15.79 10.02
N ARG A 366 2.20 -14.84 9.48
CA ARG A 366 2.49 -13.40 9.51
C ARG A 366 1.26 -12.61 9.93
N ASP A 367 1.40 -11.75 10.92
CA ASP A 367 0.34 -10.83 11.34
C ASP A 367 0.41 -9.55 10.49
N GLY A 368 0.07 -9.69 9.21
CA GLY A 368 0.09 -8.59 8.24
C GLY A 368 -1.32 -8.12 7.86
N MET A 369 -1.56 -6.80 7.84
CA MET A 369 -2.82 -6.24 7.33
C MET A 369 -3.13 -6.73 5.90
N ILE A 370 -2.10 -7.02 5.12
CA ILE A 370 -2.17 -7.56 3.75
C ILE A 370 -2.83 -8.94 3.73
N ASP A 371 -2.43 -9.82 4.64
CA ASP A 371 -2.95 -11.18 4.70
C ASP A 371 -4.42 -11.20 5.16
N ARG A 372 -4.80 -10.25 6.02
CA ARG A 372 -6.21 -10.04 6.43
C ARG A 372 -7.11 -9.66 5.25
N VAL A 373 -6.66 -8.72 4.42
CA VAL A 373 -7.41 -8.28 3.22
C VAL A 373 -7.52 -9.41 2.21
N ARG A 374 -6.45 -10.15 1.96
CA ARG A 374 -6.44 -11.31 1.06
C ARG A 374 -7.41 -12.41 1.53
N ALA A 375 -7.40 -12.69 2.84
CA ALA A 375 -8.32 -13.65 3.45
C ALA A 375 -9.79 -13.24 3.18
N LYS A 376 -10.12 -11.97 3.40
CA LYS A 376 -11.48 -11.44 3.16
C LYS A 376 -11.87 -11.47 1.67
N ILE A 377 -10.95 -11.14 0.77
CA ILE A 377 -11.17 -11.21 -0.69
C ILE A 377 -11.41 -12.67 -1.14
N ALA A 378 -10.70 -13.64 -0.55
CA ALA A 378 -10.90 -15.06 -0.80
C ALA A 378 -12.23 -15.59 -0.22
N GLY A 379 -12.94 -14.78 0.56
CA GLY A 379 -14.20 -15.13 1.19
C GLY A 379 -14.06 -15.72 2.61
N ALA A 380 -12.87 -15.66 3.22
CA ALA A 380 -12.68 -16.07 4.60
C ALA A 380 -13.46 -15.17 5.56
N ASN A 381 -13.96 -15.75 6.63
CA ASN A 381 -14.71 -15.04 7.66
C ASN A 381 -13.78 -14.32 8.64
N ASP A 382 -12.65 -14.96 8.96
CA ASP A 382 -11.64 -14.41 9.88
C ASP A 382 -10.25 -15.00 9.60
N TYR A 383 -9.25 -14.59 10.40
CA TYR A 383 -7.87 -15.11 10.33
C TYR A 383 -7.27 -15.20 11.74
N LEU A 384 -6.31 -16.09 11.92
CA LEU A 384 -5.58 -16.31 13.16
C LEU A 384 -4.08 -16.49 12.87
N THR A 385 -3.23 -15.80 13.63
CA THR A 385 -1.77 -15.91 13.47
C THR A 385 -1.22 -17.17 14.15
N LYS A 386 -0.25 -17.80 13.49
CA LYS A 386 0.54 -18.90 14.03
C LYS A 386 1.75 -18.33 14.83
N PRO A 387 2.10 -18.88 16.01
CA PRO A 387 1.45 -19.97 16.70
C PRO A 387 0.05 -19.60 17.20
N CYS A 388 -0.93 -20.52 17.00
CA CYS A 388 -2.32 -20.24 17.33
C CYS A 388 -2.51 -20.18 18.85
N ASP A 389 -2.98 -19.04 19.35
CA ASP A 389 -3.39 -18.87 20.75
C ASP A 389 -4.61 -19.76 21.02
N PRO A 390 -4.57 -20.67 22.04
CA PRO A 390 -5.65 -21.61 22.35
C PRO A 390 -7.00 -20.90 22.62
N ASN A 391 -6.99 -19.79 23.36
CA ASN A 391 -8.22 -19.08 23.74
C ASN A 391 -8.84 -18.40 22.51
N LYS A 392 -8.03 -17.81 21.64
CA LYS A 392 -8.49 -17.21 20.36
C LYS A 392 -9.05 -18.28 19.43
N LEU A 393 -8.39 -19.45 19.33
CA LEU A 393 -8.82 -20.55 18.49
C LEU A 393 -10.20 -21.08 18.94
N ILE A 394 -10.39 -21.32 20.24
CA ILE A 394 -11.67 -21.73 20.81
C ILE A 394 -12.72 -20.64 20.68
N GLY A 395 -12.35 -19.38 20.95
CA GLY A 395 -13.26 -18.24 20.79
C GLY A 395 -13.80 -18.10 19.39
N MET A 396 -12.95 -18.22 18.36
CA MET A 396 -13.38 -18.18 16.96
C MET A 396 -14.26 -19.36 16.58
N ALA A 397 -13.96 -20.58 17.06
CA ALA A 397 -14.81 -21.73 16.84
C ALA A 397 -16.22 -21.50 17.39
N LYS A 398 -16.34 -21.02 18.63
CA LYS A 398 -17.63 -20.72 19.29
C LYS A 398 -18.43 -19.60 18.59
N ILE A 399 -17.77 -18.52 18.17
CA ILE A 399 -18.44 -17.37 17.55
C ILE A 399 -18.95 -17.71 16.14
N LEU A 400 -18.20 -18.53 15.40
CA LEU A 400 -18.51 -18.85 14.01
C LEU A 400 -19.39 -20.08 13.85
N GLU A 401 -19.50 -20.91 14.87
CA GLU A 401 -20.40 -22.05 14.88
C GLU A 401 -21.84 -21.56 14.82
N LYS A 402 -22.52 -21.81 13.68
CA LYS A 402 -23.97 -21.56 13.59
C LYS A 402 -24.71 -22.60 14.41
N PRO A 403 -25.72 -22.21 15.21
CA PRO A 403 -26.57 -23.19 15.86
C PRO A 403 -27.18 -24.11 14.81
N VAL A 404 -27.05 -25.41 15.01
CA VAL A 404 -27.70 -26.44 14.16
C VAL A 404 -29.19 -26.28 14.33
N VAL A 405 -29.86 -25.59 13.38
CA VAL A 405 -31.33 -25.61 13.30
C VAL A 405 -31.71 -26.99 12.81
N THR A 406 -32.06 -27.87 13.74
CA THR A 406 -32.76 -29.12 13.41
C THR A 406 -34.09 -28.75 12.79
N ALA A 407 -34.21 -28.90 11.48
CA ALA A 407 -35.48 -28.87 10.80
C ALA A 407 -36.35 -30.02 11.36
N ARG A 408 -37.45 -29.64 11.97
CA ARG A 408 -38.54 -30.56 12.29
C ARG A 408 -39.37 -30.82 11.05
#